data_015e98051398c22962d93375b3147fa7
#
_entry.id   015e98051398c22962d93375b3147fa7
#
_cell.length_a   1.000
_cell.length_b   1.000
_cell.length_c   1.000
_cell.angle_alpha   90.00
_cell.angle_beta   90.00
_cell.angle_gamma   90.00
#
_symmetry.space_group_name_H-M   'P 1'
#
loop_
_entity.id
_entity.type
_entity.pdbx_description
1 polymer ?
#
loop_
_entity_poly.entity_id
_entity_poly.type
_entity_poly.pdbx_seq_one_letter_code
_entity_poly.pdbx_strand_id
1 'polypeptide(L)'
;SGGMSTAIDELSNSYFHPLQHRSPEFATSVGLPGADQGTFSDYSPAGIAEDAELISSTLAQLDELTPVNDDDAISADALRERLGLQLELFEAGEITGEINVIASPIQEIRDIFDLMPTDTAEDWHTIARRLTSVATALDGYKESLLARVASGPAIPKRQVLRCAEQCDTLKDSASSSFHKLAETGAAVFPELADDLREGALDAQSAYGELAAFLRDEISPHATDKDAVGHERYQRFSRLFLGAAVDLDE
;
A
#
# COMPACT_ATOMS: atom_id res chain seq x y z
N SER A 1 11.59 30.55 -11.00
CA SER A 1 11.24 31.27 -12.22
C SER A 1 10.06 30.55 -12.90
N GLY A 2 8.94 31.26 -13.06
CA GLY A 2 7.71 30.72 -13.57
C GLY A 2 7.77 30.34 -15.05
N GLY A 3 8.39 29.21 -15.38
CA GLY A 3 8.25 28.62 -16.70
C GLY A 3 6.87 27.99 -16.88
N MET A 4 6.36 27.97 -18.11
CA MET A 4 5.13 27.25 -18.43
C MET A 4 5.36 25.74 -18.25
N SER A 5 4.31 25.05 -17.80
CA SER A 5 4.30 23.59 -17.72
C SER A 5 4.59 22.96 -19.09
N THR A 6 5.46 21.99 -19.11
CA THR A 6 5.75 21.22 -20.33
C THR A 6 4.74 20.09 -20.51
N ALA A 7 4.72 19.48 -21.69
CA ALA A 7 3.88 18.30 -21.94
C ALA A 7 4.26 17.13 -21.01
N ILE A 8 5.54 16.99 -20.65
CA ILE A 8 6.01 15.98 -19.71
C ILE A 8 5.53 16.28 -18.30
N ASP A 9 5.58 17.54 -17.85
CA ASP A 9 5.02 17.97 -16.57
C ASP A 9 3.51 17.69 -16.49
N GLU A 10 2.77 17.99 -17.55
CA GLU A 10 1.33 17.75 -17.63
C GLU A 10 1.01 16.25 -17.57
N LEU A 11 1.80 15.41 -18.24
CA LEU A 11 1.64 13.95 -18.19
C LEU A 11 1.91 13.43 -16.78
N SER A 12 2.99 13.88 -16.15
CA SER A 12 3.32 13.52 -14.77
C SER A 12 2.19 13.89 -13.82
N ASN A 13 1.66 15.11 -13.93
CA ASN A 13 0.54 15.57 -13.11
C ASN A 13 -0.73 14.75 -13.36
N SER A 14 -1.01 14.40 -14.62
CA SER A 14 -2.18 13.57 -14.96
C SER A 14 -2.10 12.16 -14.40
N TYR A 15 -0.90 11.63 -14.16
CA TYR A 15 -0.69 10.37 -13.47
C TYR A 15 -0.83 10.52 -11.94
N PHE A 16 -0.14 11.50 -11.34
CA PHE A 16 -0.09 11.65 -9.89
C PHE A 16 -1.36 12.25 -9.27
N HIS A 17 -2.09 13.09 -9.98
CA HIS A 17 -3.30 13.71 -9.45
C HIS A 17 -4.40 12.70 -9.14
N PRO A 18 -4.77 11.76 -10.03
CA PRO A 18 -5.73 10.71 -9.69
C PRO A 18 -5.21 9.69 -8.68
N LEU A 19 -3.90 9.57 -8.51
CA LEU A 19 -3.28 8.60 -7.59
C LEU A 19 -3.76 8.80 -6.15
N GLN A 20 -4.03 10.02 -5.71
CA GLN A 20 -4.57 10.30 -4.38
C GLN A 20 -5.92 9.62 -4.11
N HIS A 21 -6.72 9.37 -5.16
CA HIS A 21 -8.00 8.67 -5.06
C HIS A 21 -7.85 7.16 -5.18
N ARG A 22 -6.88 6.71 -5.96
CA ARG A 22 -6.57 5.29 -6.15
C ARG A 22 -5.73 4.72 -5.01
N SER A 23 -4.89 5.56 -4.41
CA SER A 23 -4.05 5.23 -3.25
C SER A 23 -4.24 6.26 -2.14
N PRO A 24 -5.32 6.13 -1.34
CA PRO A 24 -5.54 7.01 -0.19
C PRO A 24 -4.38 6.97 0.82
N GLU A 25 -3.67 5.86 0.92
CA GLU A 25 -2.49 5.69 1.78
C GLU A 25 -1.35 6.62 1.34
N PHE A 26 -1.12 6.74 0.03
CA PHE A 26 -0.13 7.68 -0.51
C PHE A 26 -0.49 9.12 -0.13
N ALA A 27 -1.76 9.50 -0.33
CA ALA A 27 -2.24 10.85 0.01
C ALA A 27 -2.03 11.16 1.50
N THR A 28 -2.29 10.19 2.39
CA THR A 28 -2.06 10.32 3.83
C THR A 28 -0.57 10.50 4.12
N SER A 29 0.28 9.68 3.54
CA SER A 29 1.74 9.69 3.79
C SER A 29 2.42 10.99 3.39
N VAL A 30 1.92 11.67 2.35
CA VAL A 30 2.48 12.94 1.87
C VAL A 30 1.67 14.16 2.30
N GLY A 31 0.59 13.98 3.06
CA GLY A 31 -0.22 15.06 3.59
C GLY A 31 -1.04 15.80 2.53
N LEU A 32 -1.45 15.14 1.42
CA LEU A 32 -2.25 15.76 0.38
C LEU A 32 -3.68 15.98 0.85
N PRO A 33 -4.22 17.22 0.71
CA PRO A 33 -5.62 17.48 1.04
C PRO A 33 -6.56 16.94 -0.03
N GLY A 34 -7.84 16.72 0.34
CA GLY A 34 -8.90 16.35 -0.59
C GLY A 34 -9.07 14.86 -0.87
N ALA A 35 -8.16 14.00 -0.44
CA ALA A 35 -8.33 12.55 -0.52
C ALA A 35 -9.23 12.05 0.62
N ASP A 36 -9.99 10.98 0.36
CA ASP A 36 -10.76 10.32 1.41
C ASP A 36 -9.83 9.45 2.24
N GLN A 37 -9.44 9.95 3.41
CA GLN A 37 -8.54 9.24 4.34
C GLN A 37 -9.27 8.20 5.21
N GLY A 38 -10.55 7.98 4.99
CA GLY A 38 -11.32 6.92 5.65
C GLY A 38 -11.36 5.61 4.86
N THR A 39 -10.61 5.49 3.76
CA THR A 39 -10.59 4.34 2.87
C THR A 39 -9.18 3.84 2.61
N PHE A 40 -9.08 2.74 1.84
CA PHE A 40 -7.82 2.13 1.40
C PHE A 40 -7.84 1.91 -0.11
N SER A 41 -6.65 1.64 -0.68
CA SER A 41 -6.49 1.16 -2.04
C SER A 41 -7.23 -0.17 -2.24
N ASP A 42 -7.51 -0.49 -3.49
CA ASP A 42 -8.01 -1.81 -3.86
C ASP A 42 -6.83 -2.78 -4.00
N TYR A 43 -6.65 -3.64 -3.01
CA TYR A 43 -5.58 -4.64 -2.97
C TYR A 43 -5.93 -5.94 -3.70
N SER A 44 -7.10 -6.00 -4.36
CA SER A 44 -7.48 -7.16 -5.17
C SER A 44 -6.64 -7.27 -6.45
N PRO A 45 -6.58 -8.44 -7.09
CA PRO A 45 -5.90 -8.58 -8.38
C PRO A 45 -6.42 -7.60 -9.43
N ALA A 46 -7.72 -7.33 -9.46
CA ALA A 46 -8.31 -6.37 -10.39
C ALA A 46 -7.82 -4.94 -10.15
N GLY A 47 -7.77 -4.51 -8.89
CA GLY A 47 -7.26 -3.18 -8.52
C GLY A 47 -5.79 -3.00 -8.88
N ILE A 48 -4.98 -4.01 -8.62
CA ILE A 48 -3.55 -4.01 -8.95
C ILE A 48 -3.35 -3.99 -10.47
N ALA A 49 -4.14 -4.77 -11.23
CA ALA A 49 -4.08 -4.77 -12.68
C ALA A 49 -4.48 -3.43 -13.30
N GLU A 50 -5.48 -2.76 -12.73
CA GLU A 50 -5.87 -1.40 -13.14
C GLU A 50 -4.73 -0.40 -12.95
N ASP A 51 -4.01 -0.46 -11.84
CA ASP A 51 -2.85 0.40 -11.59
C ASP A 51 -1.75 0.14 -12.60
N ALA A 52 -1.48 -1.12 -12.91
CA ALA A 52 -0.48 -1.50 -13.92
C ALA A 52 -0.86 -1.01 -15.32
N GLU A 53 -2.14 -1.04 -15.68
CA GLU A 53 -2.63 -0.52 -16.96
C GLU A 53 -2.46 1.00 -17.05
N LEU A 54 -2.74 1.72 -15.98
CA LEU A 54 -2.50 3.17 -15.91
C LEU A 54 -1.02 3.49 -16.08
N ILE A 55 -0.13 2.75 -15.46
CA ILE A 55 1.32 2.90 -15.61
C ILE A 55 1.75 2.63 -17.05
N SER A 56 1.28 1.54 -17.64
CA SER A 56 1.59 1.17 -19.03
C SER A 56 1.13 2.25 -20.02
N SER A 57 -0.08 2.76 -19.85
CA SER A 57 -0.64 3.84 -20.66
C SER A 57 0.19 5.13 -20.52
N THR A 58 0.59 5.48 -19.31
CA THR A 58 1.41 6.67 -19.05
C THR A 58 2.79 6.55 -19.70
N LEU A 59 3.44 5.39 -19.61
CA LEU A 59 4.72 5.14 -20.26
C LEU A 59 4.62 5.24 -21.80
N ALA A 60 3.55 4.73 -22.39
CA ALA A 60 3.31 4.84 -23.83
C ALA A 60 3.17 6.30 -24.25
N GLN A 61 2.44 7.12 -23.49
CA GLN A 61 2.30 8.55 -23.74
C GLN A 61 3.63 9.29 -23.59
N LEU A 62 4.44 8.91 -22.57
CA LEU A 62 5.76 9.50 -22.35
C LEU A 62 6.69 9.25 -23.53
N ASP A 63 6.64 8.08 -24.14
CA ASP A 63 7.48 7.73 -25.30
C ASP A 63 7.17 8.56 -26.53
N GLU A 64 5.98 9.17 -26.62
CA GLU A 64 5.58 10.05 -27.73
C GLU A 64 5.98 11.52 -27.51
N LEU A 65 6.47 11.86 -26.33
CA LEU A 65 6.86 13.22 -25.98
C LEU A 65 8.35 13.45 -26.14
N THR A 66 8.71 14.67 -26.57
CA THR A 66 10.09 15.10 -26.67
C THR A 66 10.39 16.15 -25.61
N PRO A 67 11.43 15.97 -24.77
CA PRO A 67 11.82 16.98 -23.80
C PRO A 67 12.17 18.31 -24.48
N VAL A 68 11.74 19.42 -23.89
CA VAL A 68 11.99 20.79 -24.43
C VAL A 68 13.32 21.39 -23.94
N ASN A 69 13.89 20.85 -22.87
CA ASN A 69 15.17 21.28 -22.30
C ASN A 69 15.76 20.15 -21.44
N ASP A 70 16.94 20.40 -20.82
CA ASP A 70 17.62 19.40 -20.01
C ASP A 70 16.86 19.01 -18.73
N ASP A 71 16.23 19.99 -18.07
CA ASP A 71 15.41 19.72 -16.88
C ASP A 71 14.23 18.83 -17.22
N ASP A 72 13.58 19.07 -18.35
CA ASP A 72 12.47 18.29 -18.85
C ASP A 72 12.90 16.85 -19.18
N ALA A 73 14.11 16.69 -19.75
CA ALA A 73 14.69 15.40 -20.04
C ALA A 73 14.98 14.60 -18.76
N ILE A 74 15.49 15.25 -17.71
CA ILE A 74 15.74 14.64 -16.40
C ILE A 74 14.41 14.17 -15.78
N SER A 75 13.38 15.00 -15.84
CA SER A 75 12.04 14.66 -15.33
C SER A 75 11.43 13.45 -16.07
N ALA A 76 11.59 13.42 -17.40
CA ALA A 76 11.12 12.30 -18.22
C ALA A 76 11.84 11.00 -17.86
N ASP A 77 13.16 11.03 -17.69
CA ASP A 77 13.95 9.86 -17.33
C ASP A 77 13.61 9.35 -15.93
N ALA A 78 13.40 10.25 -14.96
CA ALA A 78 13.00 9.88 -13.61
C ALA A 78 11.62 9.21 -13.60
N LEU A 79 10.66 9.76 -14.33
CA LEU A 79 9.31 9.19 -14.45
C LEU A 79 9.37 7.81 -15.13
N ARG A 80 10.14 7.68 -16.20
CA ARG A 80 10.30 6.42 -16.94
C ARG A 80 10.93 5.35 -16.06
N GLU A 81 11.98 5.67 -15.30
CA GLU A 81 12.63 4.72 -14.41
C GLU A 81 11.66 4.26 -13.29
N ARG A 82 10.95 5.19 -12.68
CA ARG A 82 10.02 4.88 -11.58
C ARG A 82 8.85 4.01 -12.05
N LEU A 83 8.16 4.43 -13.10
CA LEU A 83 7.00 3.69 -13.61
C LEU A 83 7.42 2.39 -14.30
N GLY A 84 8.54 2.40 -14.99
CA GLY A 84 9.10 1.21 -15.64
C GLY A 84 9.44 0.11 -14.65
N LEU A 85 10.03 0.47 -13.49
CA LEU A 85 10.33 -0.48 -12.42
C LEU A 85 9.05 -1.08 -11.83
N GLN A 86 8.03 -0.25 -11.57
CA GLN A 86 6.74 -0.72 -11.04
C GLN A 86 6.06 -1.69 -12.01
N LEU A 87 6.08 -1.38 -13.32
CA LEU A 87 5.51 -2.25 -14.33
C LEU A 87 6.28 -3.57 -14.43
N GLU A 88 7.61 -3.52 -14.39
CA GLU A 88 8.48 -4.71 -14.39
C GLU A 88 8.14 -5.63 -13.20
N LEU A 89 7.99 -5.06 -12.00
CA LEU A 89 7.62 -5.82 -10.80
C LEU A 89 6.24 -6.44 -10.94
N PHE A 90 5.27 -5.71 -11.47
CA PHE A 90 3.94 -6.25 -11.72
C PHE A 90 3.96 -7.42 -12.71
N GLU A 91 4.63 -7.26 -13.84
CA GLU A 91 4.74 -8.30 -14.88
C GLU A 91 5.48 -9.55 -14.38
N ALA A 92 6.42 -9.37 -13.45
CA ALA A 92 7.12 -10.47 -12.79
C ALA A 92 6.27 -11.15 -11.69
N GLY A 93 5.07 -10.64 -11.40
CA GLY A 93 4.19 -11.17 -10.35
C GLY A 93 4.58 -10.79 -8.94
N GLU A 94 5.48 -9.81 -8.76
CA GLU A 94 6.01 -9.42 -7.45
C GLU A 94 5.09 -8.48 -6.67
N ILE A 95 4.13 -7.82 -7.35
CA ILE A 95 3.20 -6.89 -6.70
C ILE A 95 1.96 -7.60 -6.19
N THR A 96 1.33 -8.42 -7.04
CA THR A 96 0.11 -9.15 -6.66
C THR A 96 0.43 -10.17 -5.58
N GLY A 97 -0.20 -10.05 -4.42
CA GLY A 97 0.02 -10.95 -3.29
C GLY A 97 1.40 -10.81 -2.65
N GLU A 98 1.99 -9.63 -2.71
CA GLU A 98 3.26 -9.34 -2.02
C GLU A 98 3.10 -9.62 -0.53
N ILE A 99 4.05 -10.38 0.02
CA ILE A 99 4.05 -10.73 1.44
C ILE A 99 5.47 -10.79 1.98
N ASN A 100 5.75 -9.97 2.99
CA ASN A 100 7.00 -9.98 3.74
C ASN A 100 6.79 -9.30 5.09
N VAL A 101 7.76 -9.38 5.98
CA VAL A 101 7.65 -8.89 7.36
C VAL A 101 7.92 -7.38 7.52
N ILE A 102 8.30 -6.69 6.45
CA ILE A 102 8.75 -5.28 6.50
C ILE A 102 7.81 -4.35 5.74
N ALA A 103 7.54 -4.65 4.48
CA ALA A 103 6.85 -3.75 3.56
C ALA A 103 5.94 -4.53 2.60
N SER A 104 4.76 -4.89 3.09
CA SER A 104 3.69 -5.50 2.33
C SER A 104 2.35 -4.88 2.76
N PRO A 105 1.22 -5.18 2.12
CA PRO A 105 -0.07 -4.64 2.53
C PRO A 105 -0.41 -4.86 4.00
N ILE A 106 0.09 -5.95 4.61
CA ILE A 106 -0.12 -6.24 6.04
C ILE A 106 0.36 -5.09 6.91
N GLN A 107 1.57 -4.59 6.66
CA GLN A 107 2.17 -3.51 7.43
C GLN A 107 1.65 -2.14 6.98
N GLU A 108 1.49 -1.93 5.67
CA GLU A 108 1.00 -0.66 5.11
C GLU A 108 -0.37 -0.27 5.64
N ILE A 109 -1.31 -1.22 5.68
CA ILE A 109 -2.68 -1.00 6.18
C ILE A 109 -2.65 -0.64 7.66
N ARG A 110 -1.78 -1.26 8.44
CA ARG A 110 -1.62 -0.93 9.86
C ARG A 110 -0.92 0.41 10.06
N ASP A 111 0.17 0.66 9.36
CA ASP A 111 1.07 1.78 9.64
C ASP A 111 0.48 3.13 9.23
N ILE A 112 -0.45 3.15 8.28
CA ILE A 112 -1.06 4.40 7.82
C ILE A 112 -1.76 5.17 8.95
N PHE A 113 -2.26 4.48 9.95
CA PHE A 113 -2.94 5.11 11.10
C PHE A 113 -1.99 5.99 11.92
N ASP A 114 -0.68 5.67 11.93
CA ASP A 114 0.33 6.47 12.62
C ASP A 114 0.58 7.82 11.95
N LEU A 115 0.21 7.95 10.67
CA LEU A 115 0.41 9.17 9.86
C LEU A 115 -0.85 10.02 9.75
N MET A 116 -1.98 9.58 10.28
CA MET A 116 -3.23 10.34 10.25
C MET A 116 -3.23 11.44 11.30
N PRO A 117 -3.81 12.61 10.98
CA PRO A 117 -3.96 13.68 11.97
C PRO A 117 -4.91 13.24 13.10
N THR A 118 -4.65 13.75 14.32
CA THR A 118 -5.37 13.39 15.56
C THR A 118 -5.75 14.60 16.39
N ASP A 119 -5.87 15.79 15.78
CA ASP A 119 -6.05 17.05 16.50
C ASP A 119 -7.52 17.37 16.78
N THR A 120 -8.41 17.02 15.86
CA THR A 120 -9.83 17.42 15.91
C THR A 120 -10.76 16.21 16.02
N ALA A 121 -12.01 16.45 16.43
CA ALA A 121 -13.04 15.40 16.41
C ALA A 121 -13.27 14.85 15.01
N GLU A 122 -13.18 15.68 13.98
CA GLU A 122 -13.29 15.28 12.59
C GLU A 122 -12.17 14.31 12.19
N ASP A 123 -10.94 14.56 12.64
CA ASP A 123 -9.80 13.66 12.43
C ASP A 123 -10.10 12.28 13.01
N TRP A 124 -10.61 12.21 14.23
CA TRP A 124 -10.94 10.94 14.87
C TRP A 124 -12.15 10.24 14.25
N HIS A 125 -13.10 11.00 13.75
CA HIS A 125 -14.22 10.43 12.98
C HIS A 125 -13.71 9.74 11.71
N THR A 126 -12.76 10.34 11.02
CA THR A 126 -12.10 9.76 9.84
C THR A 126 -11.31 8.49 10.19
N ILE A 127 -10.60 8.50 11.34
CA ILE A 127 -9.90 7.32 11.86
C ILE A 127 -10.88 6.16 12.11
N ALA A 128 -12.01 6.44 12.78
CA ALA A 128 -13.03 5.44 13.04
C ALA A 128 -13.55 4.80 11.76
N ARG A 129 -13.79 5.61 10.73
CA ARG A 129 -14.24 5.16 9.41
C ARG A 129 -13.18 4.28 8.73
N ARG A 130 -11.91 4.68 8.78
CA ARG A 130 -10.81 3.91 8.19
C ARG A 130 -10.57 2.58 8.90
N LEU A 131 -10.71 2.54 10.22
CA LEU A 131 -10.68 1.29 10.99
C LEU A 131 -11.71 0.29 10.47
N THR A 132 -12.92 0.74 10.21
CA THR A 132 -14.00 -0.09 9.64
C THR A 132 -13.69 -0.55 8.21
N SER A 133 -12.88 0.18 7.47
CA SER A 133 -12.48 -0.14 6.09
C SER A 133 -11.38 -1.20 5.98
N VAL A 134 -10.71 -1.55 7.07
CA VAL A 134 -9.60 -2.52 7.08
C VAL A 134 -10.05 -3.89 6.55
N ALA A 135 -11.22 -4.36 6.94
CA ALA A 135 -11.73 -5.67 6.51
C ALA A 135 -11.84 -5.78 4.98
N THR A 136 -12.40 -4.78 4.32
CA THR A 136 -12.52 -4.73 2.85
C THR A 136 -11.15 -4.73 2.17
N ALA A 137 -10.20 -3.95 2.69
CA ALA A 137 -8.84 -3.92 2.17
C ALA A 137 -8.16 -5.29 2.28
N LEU A 138 -8.29 -5.96 3.43
CA LEU A 138 -7.71 -7.28 3.65
C LEU A 138 -8.41 -8.37 2.83
N ASP A 139 -9.71 -8.24 2.54
CA ASP A 139 -10.43 -9.18 1.67
C ASP A 139 -9.86 -9.14 0.25
N GLY A 140 -9.61 -7.96 -0.29
CA GLY A 140 -8.93 -7.79 -1.58
C GLY A 140 -7.52 -8.39 -1.57
N TYR A 141 -6.78 -8.16 -0.51
CA TYR A 141 -5.44 -8.71 -0.34
C TYR A 141 -5.43 -10.24 -0.31
N LYS A 142 -6.39 -10.87 0.37
CA LYS A 142 -6.54 -12.33 0.37
C LYS A 142 -6.72 -12.88 -1.04
N GLU A 143 -7.53 -12.23 -1.88
CA GLU A 143 -7.70 -12.60 -3.28
C GLU A 143 -6.37 -12.54 -4.04
N SER A 144 -5.56 -11.52 -3.80
CA SER A 144 -4.24 -11.38 -4.40
C SER A 144 -3.27 -12.46 -3.95
N LEU A 145 -3.32 -12.85 -2.67
CA LEU A 145 -2.51 -13.97 -2.15
C LEU A 145 -2.89 -15.29 -2.83
N LEU A 146 -4.18 -15.55 -3.01
CA LEU A 146 -4.65 -16.75 -3.72
C LEU A 146 -4.21 -16.74 -5.20
N ALA A 147 -4.28 -15.60 -5.87
CA ALA A 147 -3.80 -15.46 -7.24
C ALA A 147 -2.30 -15.76 -7.34
N ARG A 148 -1.51 -15.29 -6.38
CA ARG A 148 -0.08 -15.56 -6.33
C ARG A 148 0.22 -17.03 -6.11
N VAL A 149 -0.49 -17.70 -5.20
CA VAL A 149 -0.36 -19.15 -4.98
C VAL A 149 -0.65 -19.92 -6.28
N ALA A 150 -1.66 -19.47 -7.04
CA ALA A 150 -2.09 -20.14 -8.26
C ALA A 150 -1.09 -20.01 -9.42
N SER A 151 -0.45 -18.84 -9.59
CA SER A 151 0.34 -18.56 -10.80
C SER A 151 1.52 -17.61 -10.61
N GLY A 152 1.74 -17.08 -9.42
CA GLY A 152 2.81 -16.12 -9.16
C GLY A 152 4.11 -16.76 -8.67
N PRO A 153 5.09 -15.93 -8.33
CA PRO A 153 6.33 -16.37 -7.71
C PRO A 153 6.09 -17.09 -6.38
N ALA A 154 6.96 -18.03 -6.06
CA ALA A 154 6.88 -18.78 -4.80
C ALA A 154 6.91 -17.85 -3.57
N ILE A 155 6.13 -18.19 -2.56
CA ILE A 155 6.07 -17.47 -1.29
C ILE A 155 6.86 -18.25 -0.25
N PRO A 156 7.84 -17.61 0.44
CA PRO A 156 8.57 -18.27 1.52
C PRO A 156 7.66 -18.55 2.72
N LYS A 157 7.60 -19.80 3.16
CA LYS A 157 6.76 -20.23 4.29
C LYS A 157 7.07 -19.46 5.57
N ARG A 158 8.36 -19.23 5.83
CA ARG A 158 8.81 -18.48 6.99
C ARG A 158 8.23 -17.08 7.03
N GLN A 159 8.16 -16.40 5.89
CA GLN A 159 7.56 -15.06 5.79
C GLN A 159 6.07 -15.12 6.11
N VAL A 160 5.36 -16.10 5.57
CA VAL A 160 3.92 -16.29 5.82
C VAL A 160 3.65 -16.46 7.31
N LEU A 161 4.39 -17.34 7.97
CA LEU A 161 4.18 -17.64 9.39
C LEU A 161 4.53 -16.45 10.30
N ARG A 162 5.57 -15.71 9.99
CA ARG A 162 5.93 -14.49 10.72
C ARG A 162 4.89 -13.38 10.52
N CYS A 163 4.37 -13.24 9.31
CA CYS A 163 3.27 -12.30 9.06
C CYS A 163 2.02 -12.69 9.83
N ALA A 164 1.71 -13.98 9.92
CA ALA A 164 0.59 -14.44 10.74
C ALA A 164 0.77 -14.08 12.22
N GLU A 165 1.99 -14.18 12.76
CA GLU A 165 2.29 -13.75 14.14
C GLU A 165 2.08 -12.24 14.31
N GLN A 166 2.47 -11.40 13.33
CA GLN A 166 2.21 -9.97 13.34
C GLN A 166 0.69 -9.68 13.37
N CYS A 167 -0.09 -10.44 12.59
CA CYS A 167 -1.54 -10.34 12.59
C CYS A 167 -2.13 -10.72 13.97
N ASP A 168 -1.59 -11.73 14.64
CA ASP A 168 -2.02 -12.11 16.00
C ASP A 168 -1.79 -10.97 16.99
N THR A 169 -0.67 -10.28 16.89
CA THR A 169 -0.37 -9.11 17.74
C THR A 169 -1.42 -8.00 17.53
N LEU A 170 -1.89 -7.81 16.30
CA LEU A 170 -2.91 -6.79 15.99
C LEU A 170 -4.32 -7.26 16.37
N LYS A 171 -4.57 -8.56 16.38
CA LYS A 171 -5.86 -9.15 16.75
C LYS A 171 -6.18 -9.00 18.24
N ASP A 172 -5.21 -9.23 19.11
CA ASP A 172 -5.41 -9.28 20.54
C ASP A 172 -5.44 -7.89 21.18
N SER A 173 -6.50 -7.56 21.92
CA SER A 173 -6.69 -6.22 22.51
C SER A 173 -5.54 -5.81 23.44
N ALA A 174 -4.89 -6.77 24.12
CA ALA A 174 -3.77 -6.48 25.01
C ALA A 174 -2.53 -5.94 24.26
N SER A 175 -2.37 -6.27 22.99
CA SER A 175 -1.19 -5.92 22.17
C SER A 175 -1.55 -5.09 20.93
N SER A 176 -2.83 -4.96 20.58
CA SER A 176 -3.27 -4.31 19.36
C SER A 176 -3.08 -2.80 19.39
N SER A 177 -2.39 -2.28 18.37
CA SER A 177 -2.28 -0.84 18.15
C SER A 177 -3.64 -0.22 17.80
N PHE A 178 -4.55 -0.96 17.19
CA PHE A 178 -5.91 -0.47 16.90
C PHE A 178 -6.72 -0.22 18.17
N HIS A 179 -6.62 -1.16 19.12
CA HIS A 179 -7.27 -0.98 20.43
C HIS A 179 -6.70 0.24 21.14
N LYS A 180 -5.40 0.41 21.20
CA LYS A 180 -4.74 1.56 21.82
C LYS A 180 -5.15 2.88 21.18
N LEU A 181 -5.21 2.91 19.84
CA LEU A 181 -5.63 4.08 19.09
C LEU A 181 -7.07 4.48 19.44
N ALA A 182 -7.98 3.52 19.44
CA ALA A 182 -9.38 3.77 19.79
C ALA A 182 -9.53 4.31 21.22
N GLU A 183 -8.81 3.75 22.19
CA GLU A 183 -8.86 4.21 23.57
C GLU A 183 -8.27 5.62 23.73
N THR A 184 -7.22 5.94 22.99
CA THR A 184 -6.65 7.30 22.96
C THR A 184 -7.68 8.31 22.46
N GLY A 185 -8.35 8.03 21.35
CA GLY A 185 -9.38 8.91 20.79
C GLY A 185 -10.62 9.01 21.70
N ALA A 186 -11.04 7.90 22.29
CA ALA A 186 -12.19 7.85 23.19
C ALA A 186 -11.96 8.70 24.46
N ALA A 187 -10.74 8.78 24.95
CA ALA A 187 -10.39 9.61 26.11
C ALA A 187 -10.49 11.10 25.80
N VAL A 188 -10.11 11.52 24.59
CA VAL A 188 -10.14 12.94 24.17
C VAL A 188 -11.52 13.35 23.69
N PHE A 189 -12.20 12.49 22.95
CA PHE A 189 -13.52 12.72 22.38
C PHE A 189 -14.48 11.59 22.78
N PRO A 190 -15.01 11.61 24.02
CA PRO A 190 -15.88 10.52 24.52
C PRO A 190 -17.11 10.24 23.68
N GLU A 191 -17.63 11.24 22.97
CA GLU A 191 -18.76 11.09 22.05
C GLU A 191 -18.46 10.17 20.85
N LEU A 192 -17.18 9.95 20.53
CA LEU A 192 -16.75 9.06 19.47
C LEU A 192 -16.30 7.68 19.97
N ALA A 193 -16.39 7.44 21.28
CA ALA A 193 -15.86 6.21 21.90
C ALA A 193 -16.46 4.93 21.27
N ASP A 194 -17.76 4.90 21.06
CA ASP A 194 -18.44 3.72 20.53
C ASP A 194 -18.01 3.43 19.09
N ASP A 195 -17.95 4.45 18.23
CA ASP A 195 -17.52 4.31 16.84
C ASP A 195 -16.05 3.87 16.75
N LEU A 196 -15.18 4.46 17.57
CA LEU A 196 -13.77 4.11 17.59
C LEU A 196 -13.55 2.67 18.07
N ARG A 197 -14.23 2.25 19.13
CA ARG A 197 -14.12 0.89 19.67
C ARG A 197 -14.67 -0.15 18.70
N GLU A 198 -15.78 0.14 18.06
CA GLU A 198 -16.37 -0.72 17.03
C GLU A 198 -15.41 -0.86 15.84
N GLY A 199 -14.86 0.26 15.35
CA GLY A 199 -13.87 0.25 14.27
C GLY A 199 -12.62 -0.55 14.63
N ALA A 200 -12.12 -0.38 15.86
CA ALA A 200 -10.95 -1.15 16.33
C ALA A 200 -11.25 -2.65 16.38
N LEU A 201 -12.42 -3.05 16.87
CA LEU A 201 -12.81 -4.46 16.89
C LEU A 201 -12.94 -5.05 15.49
N ASP A 202 -13.49 -4.30 14.53
CA ASP A 202 -13.57 -4.71 13.14
C ASP A 202 -12.17 -4.94 12.53
N ALA A 203 -11.25 -4.01 12.77
CA ALA A 203 -9.87 -4.13 12.30
C ALA A 203 -9.14 -5.31 12.95
N GLN A 204 -9.31 -5.49 14.26
CA GLN A 204 -8.73 -6.61 15.00
C GLN A 204 -9.26 -7.95 14.46
N SER A 205 -10.57 -8.08 14.26
CA SER A 205 -11.19 -9.27 13.69
C SER A 205 -10.67 -9.57 12.30
N ALA A 206 -10.55 -8.57 11.45
CA ALA A 206 -10.03 -8.71 10.09
C ALA A 206 -8.59 -9.25 10.08
N TYR A 207 -7.73 -8.74 10.97
CA TYR A 207 -6.37 -9.26 11.10
C TYR A 207 -6.33 -10.66 11.71
N GLY A 208 -7.23 -10.98 12.63
CA GLY A 208 -7.37 -12.34 13.16
C GLY A 208 -7.77 -13.35 12.08
N GLU A 209 -8.69 -12.98 11.21
CA GLU A 209 -9.09 -13.78 10.05
C GLU A 209 -7.96 -13.93 9.05
N LEU A 210 -7.17 -12.86 8.83
CA LEU A 210 -5.99 -12.93 7.96
C LEU A 210 -4.94 -13.88 8.54
N ALA A 211 -4.70 -13.88 9.84
CA ALA A 211 -3.77 -14.80 10.49
C ALA A 211 -4.15 -16.27 10.23
N ALA A 212 -5.42 -16.60 10.41
CA ALA A 212 -5.95 -17.93 10.12
C ALA A 212 -5.82 -18.28 8.63
N PHE A 213 -6.17 -17.35 7.76
CA PHE A 213 -6.05 -17.50 6.31
C PHE A 213 -4.60 -17.78 5.87
N LEU A 214 -3.64 -17.04 6.41
CA LEU A 214 -2.23 -17.23 6.12
C LEU A 214 -1.75 -18.62 6.54
N ARG A 215 -2.16 -19.10 7.71
CA ARG A 215 -1.79 -20.42 8.21
C ARG A 215 -2.46 -21.57 7.47
N ASP A 216 -3.74 -21.43 7.19
CA ASP A 216 -4.57 -22.52 6.68
C ASP A 216 -4.62 -22.59 5.15
N GLU A 217 -4.62 -21.45 4.48
CA GLU A 217 -4.81 -21.37 3.02
C GLU A 217 -3.53 -21.03 2.25
N ILE A 218 -2.58 -20.29 2.83
CA ILE A 218 -1.38 -19.86 2.12
C ILE A 218 -0.16 -20.69 2.52
N SER A 219 0.08 -20.90 3.80
CA SER A 219 1.23 -21.66 4.31
C SER A 219 1.37 -23.04 3.67
N PRO A 220 0.30 -23.83 3.45
CA PRO A 220 0.43 -25.16 2.83
C PRO A 220 0.97 -25.12 1.40
N HIS A 221 0.86 -23.98 0.71
CA HIS A 221 1.34 -23.78 -0.67
C HIS A 221 2.65 -23.02 -0.74
N ALA A 222 3.20 -22.61 0.41
CA ALA A 222 4.45 -21.86 0.49
C ALA A 222 5.66 -22.80 0.39
N THR A 223 6.81 -22.22 0.04
CA THR A 223 8.06 -22.96 -0.09
C THR A 223 8.92 -22.82 1.18
N ASP A 224 9.67 -23.87 1.52
CA ASP A 224 10.66 -23.83 2.60
C ASP A 224 11.96 -23.12 2.18
N LYS A 225 12.09 -22.73 0.90
CA LYS A 225 13.29 -22.03 0.41
C LYS A 225 13.19 -20.55 0.70
N ASP A 226 14.12 -20.02 1.49
CA ASP A 226 14.27 -18.58 1.75
C ASP A 226 15.01 -17.84 0.63
N ALA A 227 15.60 -18.54 -0.34
CA ALA A 227 16.43 -17.95 -1.36
C ALA A 227 15.59 -17.20 -2.39
N VAL A 228 15.71 -15.88 -2.39
CA VAL A 228 15.24 -15.02 -3.49
C VAL A 228 16.22 -15.16 -4.64
N GLY A 229 15.74 -15.47 -5.86
CA GLY A 229 16.60 -15.52 -7.04
C GLY A 229 17.29 -14.17 -7.28
N HIS A 230 18.48 -14.20 -7.88
CA HIS A 230 19.30 -12.99 -8.11
C HIS A 230 18.52 -11.88 -8.80
N GLU A 231 17.70 -12.21 -9.79
CA GLU A 231 16.87 -11.24 -10.54
C GLU A 231 15.82 -10.56 -9.63
N ARG A 232 15.15 -11.34 -8.76
CA ARG A 232 14.21 -10.79 -7.78
C ARG A 232 14.90 -9.86 -6.79
N TYR A 233 16.07 -10.27 -6.29
CA TYR A 233 16.86 -9.44 -5.38
C TYR A 233 17.24 -8.11 -6.02
N GLN A 234 17.65 -8.08 -7.28
CA GLN A 234 17.97 -6.84 -7.99
C GLN A 234 16.74 -5.94 -8.13
N ARG A 235 15.58 -6.46 -8.42
CA ARG A 235 14.33 -5.69 -8.49
C ARG A 235 13.99 -5.04 -7.16
N PHE A 236 14.05 -5.80 -6.07
CA PHE A 236 13.78 -5.26 -4.73
C PHE A 236 14.81 -4.20 -4.33
N SER A 237 16.08 -4.43 -4.60
CA SER A 237 17.15 -3.46 -4.32
C SER A 237 16.90 -2.14 -5.06
N ARG A 238 16.53 -2.19 -6.35
CA ARG A 238 16.18 -0.99 -7.13
C ARG A 238 14.98 -0.25 -6.55
N LEU A 239 13.96 -0.97 -6.09
CA LEU A 239 12.76 -0.39 -5.49
C LEU A 239 13.11 0.39 -4.21
N PHE A 240 13.89 -0.20 -3.30
CA PHE A 240 14.31 0.46 -2.07
C PHE A 240 15.20 1.69 -2.33
N LEU A 241 16.12 1.61 -3.27
CA LEU A 241 16.97 2.74 -3.66
C LEU A 241 16.14 3.87 -4.28
N GLY A 242 15.18 3.56 -5.13
CA GLY A 242 14.26 4.55 -5.70
C GLY A 242 13.42 5.25 -4.63
N ALA A 243 12.90 4.52 -3.66
CA ALA A 243 12.14 5.08 -2.55
C ALA A 243 13.00 5.99 -1.66
N ALA A 244 14.27 5.63 -1.41
CA ALA A 244 15.20 6.45 -0.64
C ALA A 244 15.50 7.78 -1.34
N VAL A 245 15.66 7.78 -2.66
CA VAL A 245 15.89 9.01 -3.45
C VAL A 245 14.66 9.92 -3.42
N ASP A 246 13.46 9.37 -3.51
CA ASP A 246 12.20 10.13 -3.48
C ASP A 246 11.97 10.83 -2.11
N LEU A 247 12.56 10.35 -1.03
CA LEU A 247 12.45 10.95 0.30
C LEU A 247 13.39 12.15 0.51
N ASP A 248 14.44 12.28 -0.31
CA ASP A 248 15.46 13.34 -0.21
C ASP A 248 15.16 14.56 -1.10
N GLU A 249 14.08 14.55 -1.90
CA GLU A 249 13.59 15.66 -2.70
C GLU A 249 12.41 16.38 -2.02
#